data_f06506e071e6adb49eb51269eca22cfa
#
_entry.id   f06506e071e6adb49eb51269eca22cfa
#
_cell.length_a   1.000
_cell.length_b   1.000
_cell.length_c   1.000
_cell.angle_alpha   90.00
_cell.angle_beta   90.00
_cell.angle_gamma   90.00
#
_symmetry.space_group_name_H-M   'P 1'
#
loop_
_entity.id
_entity.type
_entity.pdbx_description
1 polymer ?
#
loop_
_entity_poly.entity_id
_entity_poly.type
_entity_poly.pdbx_seq_one_letter_code
_entity_poly.pdbx_strand_id
1 'polypeptide(L)'
;MVAVSKGTKLSFKNVLGIVRLNLKSTLGGVKVRKIIISSNKPLWGISSITFGDGATAPILNVNEDEYLDTKNMTLDCGEAGVALNADAPTEFMVTLPPPAEYKTFRIQVIDTDNKIQSFTANRTISVARSAITTVNLGVNALKSVSTLNHGHVFRYALMRLANNTETPESSDKKIKAIRFVTNSAETSEMIVSDETTAVPAYAVWNAETGEMVIHTAADKIMAHTNSSGTFKEMRALTSLDLTGLDTENATDMNNMFRNSFGLPELDVSKLNTANVTDMSGMFSNCEQLTELDVSMFNTEKVEFMNRLFRNCYNLTSLNLGTSFTMDLVSNTDEMCCDMASVSGACTVSCIEETENKMKASNKFPTSGISFVRPQ
;
A
#
# COMPACT_ATOMS: atom_id res chain seq x y z
N MET A 1 -6.11 22.13 -23.93
CA MET A 1 -5.62 23.43 -24.45
C MET A 1 -6.61 24.50 -24.03
N VAL A 2 -6.14 25.62 -23.51
CA VAL A 2 -6.98 26.72 -23.03
C VAL A 2 -6.70 27.96 -23.87
N ALA A 3 -7.73 28.63 -24.32
CA ALA A 3 -7.63 29.88 -25.06
C ALA A 3 -7.69 31.07 -24.09
N VAL A 4 -6.74 31.97 -24.20
CA VAL A 4 -6.70 33.25 -23.48
C VAL A 4 -6.67 34.37 -24.50
N SER A 5 -7.59 35.33 -24.36
CA SER A 5 -7.68 36.47 -25.28
C SER A 5 -7.55 37.79 -24.54
N LYS A 6 -6.75 38.70 -25.09
CA LYS A 6 -6.86 40.16 -24.87
C LYS A 6 -7.20 40.79 -26.22
N GLY A 7 -8.45 41.17 -26.43
CA GLY A 7 -8.91 41.71 -27.70
C GLY A 7 -9.24 40.62 -28.74
N THR A 8 -8.91 40.90 -30.03
CA THR A 8 -9.29 40.03 -31.16
C THR A 8 -8.33 38.84 -31.43
N LYS A 9 -7.21 38.71 -30.70
CA LYS A 9 -6.27 37.59 -30.85
C LYS A 9 -6.50 36.56 -29.78
N LEU A 10 -6.77 35.31 -30.16
CA LEU A 10 -6.82 34.15 -29.29
C LEU A 10 -5.44 33.49 -29.21
N SER A 11 -4.90 33.39 -28.02
CA SER A 11 -3.68 32.59 -27.76
C SER A 11 -4.06 31.32 -27.02
N PHE A 12 -3.70 30.17 -27.61
CA PHE A 12 -3.92 28.87 -27.00
C PHE A 12 -2.68 28.46 -26.18
N LYS A 13 -2.87 28.13 -24.93
CA LYS A 13 -1.80 27.66 -24.05
C LYS A 13 -2.13 26.26 -23.56
N ASN A 14 -1.15 25.37 -23.62
CA ASN A 14 -1.27 24.04 -23.06
C ASN A 14 -1.17 24.14 -21.54
N VAL A 15 -2.14 23.57 -20.82
CA VAL A 15 -2.18 23.59 -19.34
C VAL A 15 -1.68 22.30 -18.72
N LEU A 16 -1.42 21.26 -19.52
CA LEU A 16 -0.94 19.97 -19.08
C LEU A 16 0.53 19.74 -19.46
N GLY A 17 1.23 18.94 -18.68
CA GLY A 17 2.51 18.35 -19.06
C GLY A 17 2.30 16.92 -19.60
N ILE A 18 3.31 16.38 -20.26
CA ILE A 18 3.29 15.03 -20.83
C ILE A 18 4.35 14.19 -20.14
N VAL A 19 3.99 13.01 -19.69
CA VAL A 19 4.94 11.95 -19.34
C VAL A 19 4.94 10.93 -20.48
N ARG A 20 6.10 10.72 -21.08
CA ARG A 20 6.35 9.69 -22.09
C ARG A 20 6.98 8.49 -21.40
N LEU A 21 6.32 7.35 -21.45
CA LEU A 21 6.85 6.08 -21.00
C LEU A 21 7.40 5.32 -22.20
N ASN A 22 8.69 5.11 -22.22
CA ASN A 22 9.38 4.32 -23.24
C ASN A 22 9.63 2.92 -22.68
N LEU A 23 8.85 1.94 -23.11
CA LEU A 23 8.96 0.56 -22.64
C LEU A 23 9.71 -0.29 -23.66
N LYS A 24 10.66 -1.09 -23.19
CA LYS A 24 11.36 -2.12 -23.95
C LYS A 24 11.30 -3.45 -23.21
N SER A 25 11.36 -4.56 -23.95
CA SER A 25 11.53 -5.88 -23.37
C SER A 25 12.48 -6.72 -24.19
N THR A 26 13.45 -7.37 -23.52
CA THR A 26 14.31 -8.41 -24.13
C THR A 26 13.65 -9.79 -24.05
N LEU A 27 12.56 -9.92 -23.31
CA LEU A 27 11.72 -11.12 -23.29
C LEU A 27 10.90 -11.18 -24.59
N GLY A 28 10.95 -12.30 -25.29
CA GLY A 28 10.15 -12.49 -26.50
C GLY A 28 8.65 -12.53 -26.20
N GLY A 29 7.86 -11.84 -27.03
CA GLY A 29 6.39 -11.96 -27.00
C GLY A 29 5.65 -11.18 -25.92
N VAL A 30 6.33 -10.33 -25.13
CA VAL A 30 5.68 -9.48 -24.13
C VAL A 30 4.71 -8.51 -24.78
N LYS A 31 3.45 -8.53 -24.36
CA LYS A 31 2.41 -7.58 -24.78
C LYS A 31 1.80 -6.92 -23.57
N VAL A 32 1.87 -5.61 -23.49
CA VAL A 32 1.33 -4.81 -22.39
C VAL A 32 -0.17 -4.67 -22.55
N ARG A 33 -0.93 -5.16 -21.57
CA ARG A 33 -2.39 -5.03 -21.48
C ARG A 33 -2.79 -3.78 -20.71
N LYS A 34 -2.11 -3.48 -19.60
CA LYS A 34 -2.38 -2.32 -18.76
C LYS A 34 -1.11 -1.70 -18.23
N ILE A 35 -1.14 -0.40 -18.03
CA ILE A 35 -0.14 0.34 -17.26
C ILE A 35 -0.89 1.09 -16.16
N ILE A 36 -0.52 0.84 -14.90
CA ILE A 36 -1.06 1.56 -13.75
C ILE A 36 0.02 2.52 -13.26
N ILE A 37 -0.33 3.79 -13.12
CA ILE A 37 0.54 4.83 -12.58
C ILE A 37 -0.04 5.28 -11.25
N SER A 38 0.79 5.28 -10.20
CA SER A 38 0.42 5.72 -8.87
C SER A 38 1.37 6.81 -8.39
N SER A 39 0.89 7.78 -7.64
CA SER A 39 1.71 8.87 -7.11
C SER A 39 1.23 9.38 -5.77
N ASN A 40 2.06 10.20 -5.11
CA ASN A 40 1.71 10.91 -3.88
C ASN A 40 0.83 12.16 -4.10
N LYS A 41 0.57 12.51 -5.36
CA LYS A 41 -0.27 13.65 -5.75
C LYS A 41 -1.32 13.22 -6.76
N PRO A 42 -2.44 13.94 -6.86
CA PRO A 42 -3.46 13.65 -7.87
C PRO A 42 -2.88 13.62 -9.28
N LEU A 43 -3.21 12.58 -10.03
CA LEU A 43 -2.87 12.41 -11.44
C LEU A 43 -4.00 12.88 -12.37
N TRP A 44 -5.23 12.92 -11.84
CA TRP A 44 -6.44 13.38 -12.52
C TRP A 44 -7.48 13.82 -11.49
N GLY A 45 -8.61 14.38 -11.93
CA GLY A 45 -9.71 14.77 -11.05
C GLY A 45 -10.52 15.91 -11.64
N ILE A 46 -11.54 16.34 -10.91
CA ILE A 46 -12.30 17.55 -11.23
C ILE A 46 -11.36 18.74 -11.08
N SER A 47 -11.23 19.54 -12.12
CA SER A 47 -10.28 20.64 -12.11
C SER A 47 -10.96 21.95 -12.53
N SER A 48 -10.55 23.03 -11.90
CA SER A 48 -10.87 24.40 -12.30
C SER A 48 -9.66 25.07 -12.92
N ILE A 49 -9.91 26.01 -13.81
CA ILE A 49 -8.86 26.82 -14.42
C ILE A 49 -9.02 28.26 -13.93
N THR A 50 -8.03 28.76 -13.19
CA THR A 50 -7.99 30.17 -12.81
C THR A 50 -7.22 30.95 -13.88
N PHE A 51 -7.86 31.93 -14.47
CA PHE A 51 -7.26 32.85 -15.41
C PHE A 51 -6.69 34.04 -14.65
N GLY A 52 -5.40 34.28 -14.81
CA GLY A 52 -4.78 35.51 -14.33
C GLY A 52 -5.14 36.73 -15.21
N ASP A 53 -4.72 37.91 -14.82
CA ASP A 53 -4.95 39.20 -15.47
C ASP A 53 -4.27 39.38 -16.85
N GLY A 54 -4.00 38.30 -17.52
CA GLY A 54 -3.52 38.24 -18.90
C GLY A 54 -2.00 38.23 -19.09
N ALA A 55 -1.21 38.48 -18.06
CA ALA A 55 0.26 38.32 -18.08
C ALA A 55 0.68 36.95 -17.54
N THR A 56 -0.07 36.39 -16.63
CA THR A 56 0.18 35.09 -16.02
C THR A 56 -0.49 33.95 -16.79
N ALA A 57 0.18 32.81 -16.85
CA ALA A 57 -0.39 31.61 -17.45
C ALA A 57 -1.58 31.10 -16.59
N PRO A 58 -2.63 30.52 -17.21
CA PRO A 58 -3.74 29.92 -16.47
C PRO A 58 -3.24 28.86 -15.49
N ILE A 59 -3.79 28.83 -14.30
CA ILE A 59 -3.48 27.85 -13.26
C ILE A 59 -4.55 26.75 -13.30
N LEU A 60 -4.12 25.51 -13.43
CA LEU A 60 -4.98 24.34 -13.27
C LEU A 60 -4.98 23.93 -11.79
N ASN A 61 -6.14 24.00 -11.16
CA ASN A 61 -6.36 23.50 -9.81
C ASN A 61 -7.11 22.16 -9.92
N VAL A 62 -6.47 21.08 -9.46
CA VAL A 62 -7.12 19.77 -9.38
C VAL A 62 -7.74 19.65 -7.99
N ASN A 63 -9.05 19.48 -7.93
CA ASN A 63 -9.75 19.23 -6.67
C ASN A 63 -9.56 17.75 -6.30
N GLU A 64 -9.11 17.51 -5.09
CA GLU A 64 -9.10 16.17 -4.50
C GLU A 64 -10.54 15.88 -4.08
N ASP A 65 -11.17 14.89 -4.72
CA ASP A 65 -12.46 14.37 -4.29
C ASP A 65 -12.19 13.16 -3.37
N GLU A 66 -12.67 13.22 -2.14
CA GLU A 66 -12.49 12.15 -1.14
C GLU A 66 -13.04 10.79 -1.61
N TYR A 67 -13.97 10.80 -2.58
CA TYR A 67 -14.61 9.58 -3.09
C TYR A 67 -13.95 9.02 -4.35
N LEU A 68 -12.99 9.73 -4.97
CA LEU A 68 -12.32 9.30 -6.19
C LEU A 68 -10.83 9.06 -5.93
N ASP A 69 -10.34 7.88 -6.31
CA ASP A 69 -8.90 7.57 -6.29
C ASP A 69 -8.17 8.35 -7.40
N THR A 70 -7.89 9.63 -7.14
CA THR A 70 -7.23 10.53 -8.08
C THR A 70 -5.72 10.33 -8.15
N LYS A 71 -5.13 9.55 -7.22
CA LYS A 71 -3.69 9.27 -7.12
C LYS A 71 -3.27 8.08 -7.98
N ASN A 72 -4.22 7.34 -8.56
CA ASN A 72 -3.99 6.23 -9.49
C ASN A 72 -4.59 6.52 -10.86
N MET A 73 -3.89 6.12 -11.92
CA MET A 73 -4.34 6.22 -13.31
C MET A 73 -4.03 4.92 -14.04
N THR A 74 -4.98 4.41 -14.80
CA THR A 74 -4.82 3.21 -15.62
C THR A 74 -4.87 3.56 -17.11
N LEU A 75 -3.83 3.12 -17.86
CA LEU A 75 -3.89 3.04 -19.31
C LEU A 75 -4.28 1.61 -19.67
N ASP A 76 -5.43 1.46 -20.28
CA ASP A 76 -5.88 0.18 -20.83
C ASP A 76 -5.44 0.08 -22.30
N CYS A 77 -4.64 -0.94 -22.61
CA CYS A 77 -4.10 -1.21 -23.95
C CYS A 77 -4.94 -2.26 -24.71
N GLY A 78 -6.07 -2.65 -24.14
CA GLY A 78 -6.99 -3.66 -24.67
C GLY A 78 -6.52 -5.11 -24.49
N GLU A 79 -7.41 -6.06 -24.71
CA GLU A 79 -7.16 -7.50 -24.49
C GLU A 79 -6.02 -8.06 -25.34
N ALA A 80 -5.86 -7.56 -26.57
CA ALA A 80 -4.77 -7.98 -27.46
C ALA A 80 -3.39 -7.49 -27.01
N GLY A 81 -3.35 -6.46 -26.17
CA GLY A 81 -2.16 -5.81 -25.68
C GLY A 81 -1.31 -5.12 -26.76
N VAL A 82 -0.37 -4.30 -26.32
CA VAL A 82 0.62 -3.62 -27.18
C VAL A 82 1.97 -4.32 -27.05
N ALA A 83 2.50 -4.84 -28.15
CA ALA A 83 3.76 -5.57 -28.15
C ALA A 83 4.95 -4.66 -27.82
N LEU A 84 5.85 -5.16 -26.96
CA LEU A 84 7.13 -4.52 -26.68
C LEU A 84 8.23 -5.07 -27.63
N ASN A 85 9.18 -4.21 -27.96
CA ASN A 85 10.31 -4.53 -28.80
C ASN A 85 11.62 -4.42 -28.00
N ALA A 86 12.61 -5.24 -28.33
CA ALA A 86 13.94 -5.17 -27.72
C ALA A 86 14.79 -4.04 -28.31
N ASP A 87 14.65 -3.77 -29.60
CA ASP A 87 15.51 -2.84 -30.33
C ASP A 87 15.02 -1.39 -30.24
N ALA A 88 13.71 -1.17 -30.31
CA ALA A 88 13.10 0.15 -30.27
C ALA A 88 12.10 0.27 -29.11
N PRO A 89 12.01 1.44 -28.43
CA PRO A 89 11.01 1.61 -27.37
C PRO A 89 9.61 1.71 -27.95
N THR A 90 8.66 1.06 -27.27
CA THR A 90 7.23 1.30 -27.47
C THR A 90 6.83 2.47 -26.58
N GLU A 91 6.25 3.51 -27.17
CA GLU A 91 5.92 4.76 -26.48
C GLU A 91 4.48 4.77 -25.99
N PHE A 92 4.30 5.12 -24.71
CA PHE A 92 3.00 5.42 -24.11
C PHE A 92 3.02 6.85 -23.58
N MET A 93 1.98 7.62 -23.83
CA MET A 93 1.92 9.02 -23.42
C MET A 93 0.77 9.26 -22.46
N VAL A 94 1.07 9.94 -21.36
CA VAL A 94 0.13 10.33 -20.31
C VAL A 94 0.20 11.82 -20.11
N THR A 95 -0.94 12.48 -20.00
CA THR A 95 -1.01 13.90 -19.65
C THR A 95 -1.27 14.05 -18.16
N LEU A 96 -0.45 14.83 -17.47
CA LEU A 96 -0.54 15.06 -16.03
C LEU A 96 -0.67 16.55 -15.71
N PRO A 97 -1.31 16.91 -14.59
CA PRO A 97 -1.40 18.29 -14.11
C PRO A 97 -0.02 18.87 -13.80
N PRO A 98 0.36 20.04 -14.31
CA PRO A 98 1.54 20.80 -13.93
C PRO A 98 1.18 22.04 -13.07
N PRO A 99 2.16 22.68 -12.40
CA PRO A 99 3.49 22.15 -12.14
C PRO A 99 3.43 21.18 -10.98
N ALA A 100 3.95 19.96 -11.16
CA ALA A 100 3.95 18.98 -10.11
C ALA A 100 5.31 18.29 -10.01
N GLU A 101 5.73 18.10 -8.77
CA GLU A 101 6.83 17.23 -8.39
C GLU A 101 6.23 16.01 -7.71
N TYR A 102 6.34 14.88 -8.36
CA TYR A 102 5.91 13.59 -7.84
C TYR A 102 7.08 12.93 -7.13
N LYS A 103 7.10 12.97 -5.80
CA LYS A 103 8.16 12.36 -4.98
C LYS A 103 8.08 10.84 -5.00
N THR A 104 6.86 10.31 -4.93
CA THR A 104 6.56 8.90 -5.14
C THR A 104 5.85 8.75 -6.48
N PHE A 105 6.49 8.09 -7.43
CA PHE A 105 5.91 7.82 -8.74
C PHE A 105 6.18 6.36 -9.07
N ARG A 106 5.13 5.58 -9.14
CA ARG A 106 5.19 4.14 -9.39
C ARG A 106 4.49 3.81 -10.69
N ILE A 107 5.06 2.89 -11.45
CA ILE A 107 4.50 2.37 -12.68
C ILE A 107 4.44 0.86 -12.55
N GLN A 108 3.26 0.27 -12.76
CA GLN A 108 3.08 -1.17 -12.92
C GLN A 108 2.74 -1.47 -14.37
N VAL A 109 3.46 -2.39 -14.95
CA VAL A 109 3.20 -2.91 -16.29
C VAL A 109 2.61 -4.30 -16.14
N ILE A 110 1.44 -4.52 -16.72
CA ILE A 110 0.70 -5.79 -16.69
C ILE A 110 0.61 -6.29 -18.12
N ASP A 111 1.06 -7.52 -18.36
CA ASP A 111 0.99 -8.15 -19.67
C ASP A 111 -0.35 -8.88 -19.93
N THR A 112 -0.48 -9.45 -21.12
CA THR A 112 -1.68 -10.22 -21.52
C THR A 112 -1.88 -11.50 -20.73
N ASP A 113 -0.84 -12.02 -20.06
CA ASP A 113 -0.90 -13.18 -19.16
C ASP A 113 -1.15 -12.79 -17.70
N ASN A 114 -1.46 -11.51 -17.44
CA ASN A 114 -1.61 -10.92 -16.09
C ASN A 114 -0.33 -10.98 -15.24
N LYS A 115 0.84 -11.11 -15.84
CA LYS A 115 2.10 -10.95 -15.14
C LYS A 115 2.40 -9.48 -14.92
N ILE A 116 2.97 -9.15 -13.78
CA ILE A 116 3.20 -7.77 -13.34
C ILE A 116 4.69 -7.52 -13.16
N GLN A 117 5.14 -6.35 -13.59
CA GLN A 117 6.41 -5.77 -13.16
C GLN A 117 6.17 -4.34 -12.67
N SER A 118 6.68 -4.05 -11.47
CA SER A 118 6.56 -2.74 -10.84
C SER A 118 7.88 -1.98 -10.92
N PHE A 119 7.78 -0.67 -11.10
CA PHE A 119 8.89 0.27 -11.13
C PHE A 119 8.56 1.42 -10.18
N THR A 120 9.46 1.73 -9.28
CA THR A 120 9.35 2.91 -8.41
C THR A 120 10.45 3.90 -8.77
N ALA A 121 10.09 5.16 -8.96
CA ALA A 121 11.07 6.19 -9.26
C ALA A 121 11.92 6.47 -8.01
N ASN A 122 13.24 6.34 -8.15
CA ASN A 122 14.22 6.66 -7.10
C ASN A 122 14.52 8.18 -7.01
N ARG A 123 13.81 8.98 -7.77
CA ARG A 123 13.94 10.44 -7.83
C ARG A 123 12.59 11.09 -8.09
N THR A 124 12.46 12.35 -7.70
CA THR A 124 11.29 13.17 -8.02
C THR A 124 11.08 13.25 -9.53
N ILE A 125 9.87 12.97 -9.98
CA ILE A 125 9.43 13.17 -11.37
C ILE A 125 8.81 14.57 -11.46
N SER A 126 9.47 15.46 -12.18
CA SER A 126 8.97 16.82 -12.39
C SER A 126 8.20 16.89 -13.71
N VAL A 127 6.97 17.39 -13.65
CA VAL A 127 6.10 17.59 -14.80
C VAL A 127 5.87 19.09 -14.97
N ALA A 128 6.38 19.64 -16.06
CA ALA A 128 6.22 21.05 -16.39
C ALA A 128 5.21 21.23 -17.53
N ARG A 129 4.57 22.40 -17.57
CA ARG A 129 3.62 22.77 -18.62
C ARG A 129 4.29 22.77 -19.99
N SER A 130 3.61 22.20 -20.99
CA SER A 130 4.08 22.10 -22.37
C SER A 130 5.43 21.38 -22.53
N ALA A 131 5.88 20.66 -21.52
CA ALA A 131 7.10 19.87 -21.55
C ALA A 131 6.78 18.37 -21.63
N ILE A 132 7.74 17.61 -22.15
CA ILE A 132 7.69 16.15 -22.17
C ILE A 132 8.74 15.62 -21.19
N THR A 133 8.30 14.92 -20.17
CA THR A 133 9.20 14.18 -19.26
C THR A 133 9.24 12.73 -19.73
N THR A 134 10.43 12.23 -20.07
CA THR A 134 10.60 10.87 -20.57
C THR A 134 11.07 9.93 -19.45
N VAL A 135 10.41 8.78 -19.33
CA VAL A 135 10.77 7.69 -18.41
C VAL A 135 11.04 6.44 -19.26
N ASN A 136 12.26 5.90 -19.16
CA ASN A 136 12.67 4.69 -19.89
C ASN A 136 12.64 3.49 -18.95
N LEU A 137 11.95 2.42 -19.33
CA LEU A 137 11.76 1.22 -18.52
C LEU A 137 12.04 -0.05 -19.31
N GLY A 138 12.76 -1.00 -18.68
CA GLY A 138 12.98 -2.33 -19.21
C GLY A 138 12.04 -3.35 -18.59
N VAL A 139 11.09 -3.88 -19.34
CA VAL A 139 10.09 -4.86 -18.86
C VAL A 139 10.65 -6.27 -19.07
N ASN A 140 11.50 -6.72 -18.14
CA ASN A 140 12.27 -7.98 -18.27
C ASN A 140 12.11 -8.91 -17.04
N ALA A 141 11.27 -8.55 -16.06
CA ALA A 141 11.09 -9.29 -14.82
C ALA A 141 9.59 -9.40 -14.44
N LEU A 142 8.77 -9.76 -15.42
CA LEU A 142 7.34 -10.02 -15.20
C LEU A 142 7.14 -11.26 -14.31
N LYS A 143 6.27 -11.12 -13.31
CA LYS A 143 5.94 -12.15 -12.33
C LYS A 143 4.47 -12.50 -12.40
N SER A 144 4.15 -13.80 -12.41
CA SER A 144 2.79 -14.23 -12.18
C SER A 144 2.39 -13.91 -10.73
N VAL A 145 1.14 -13.49 -10.54
CA VAL A 145 0.66 -13.07 -9.23
C VAL A 145 -0.65 -13.76 -8.89
N SER A 146 -0.83 -14.03 -7.60
CA SER A 146 -2.10 -14.40 -7.00
C SER A 146 -2.48 -13.33 -5.99
N THR A 147 -3.56 -12.59 -6.25
CA THR A 147 -4.04 -11.56 -5.33
C THR A 147 -5.02 -12.18 -4.35
N LEU A 148 -4.79 -12.02 -3.06
CA LEU A 148 -5.70 -12.48 -2.02
C LEU A 148 -7.03 -11.73 -2.09
N ASN A 149 -8.08 -12.35 -1.57
CA ASN A 149 -9.33 -11.65 -1.27
C ASN A 149 -9.07 -10.48 -0.32
N HIS A 150 -9.95 -9.48 -0.32
CA HIS A 150 -9.80 -8.38 0.62
C HIS A 150 -9.87 -8.88 2.07
N GLY A 151 -9.21 -8.14 2.99
CA GLY A 151 -8.82 -8.65 4.30
C GLY A 151 -9.90 -9.37 5.09
N HIS A 152 -11.14 -8.85 5.12
CA HIS A 152 -12.24 -9.50 5.85
C HIS A 152 -12.67 -10.84 5.24
N VAL A 153 -12.76 -10.93 3.91
CA VAL A 153 -13.15 -12.17 3.21
C VAL A 153 -12.06 -13.21 3.38
N PHE A 154 -10.80 -12.82 3.19
CA PHE A 154 -9.65 -13.69 3.42
C PHE A 154 -9.66 -14.26 4.85
N ARG A 155 -9.73 -13.40 5.85
CA ARG A 155 -9.78 -13.80 7.26
C ARG A 155 -10.92 -14.77 7.55
N TYR A 156 -12.13 -14.49 7.08
CA TYR A 156 -13.28 -15.37 7.30
C TYR A 156 -13.11 -16.73 6.64
N ALA A 157 -12.49 -16.80 5.47
CA ALA A 157 -12.17 -18.07 4.81
C ALA A 157 -11.25 -18.93 5.70
N LEU A 158 -10.17 -18.34 6.25
CA LEU A 158 -9.27 -19.05 7.16
C LEU A 158 -9.98 -19.55 8.43
N MET A 159 -10.79 -18.69 9.06
CA MET A 159 -11.52 -19.04 10.27
C MET A 159 -12.57 -20.15 10.01
N ARG A 160 -13.26 -20.10 8.88
CA ARG A 160 -14.19 -21.17 8.47
C ARG A 160 -13.47 -22.50 8.31
N LEU A 161 -12.33 -22.49 7.63
CA LEU A 161 -11.53 -23.69 7.40
C LEU A 161 -11.03 -24.28 8.74
N ALA A 162 -10.48 -23.47 9.63
CA ALA A 162 -9.96 -23.90 10.93
C ALA A 162 -11.06 -24.40 11.88
N ASN A 163 -12.24 -23.79 11.85
CA ASN A 163 -13.34 -24.12 12.75
C ASN A 163 -14.33 -25.13 12.18
N ASN A 164 -14.23 -25.45 10.87
CA ASN A 164 -15.16 -26.31 10.15
C ASN A 164 -16.62 -25.87 10.34
N THR A 165 -16.89 -24.57 10.17
CA THR A 165 -18.23 -23.95 10.36
C THR A 165 -18.61 -23.12 9.14
N GLU A 166 -19.89 -23.11 8.79
CA GLU A 166 -20.44 -22.27 7.71
C GLU A 166 -20.46 -20.78 8.11
N THR A 167 -20.66 -20.50 9.40
CA THR A 167 -20.68 -19.14 9.95
C THR A 167 -19.37 -18.86 10.69
N PRO A 168 -18.57 -17.88 10.23
CA PRO A 168 -17.34 -17.53 10.92
C PRO A 168 -17.65 -16.95 12.31
N GLU A 169 -16.93 -17.42 13.32
CA GLU A 169 -16.91 -16.79 14.64
C GLU A 169 -16.31 -15.39 14.57
N SER A 170 -16.62 -14.54 15.53
CA SER A 170 -16.06 -13.18 15.60
C SER A 170 -14.55 -13.18 15.90
N SER A 171 -14.02 -14.29 16.45
CA SER A 171 -12.60 -14.46 16.80
C SER A 171 -12.15 -15.89 16.63
N ASP A 172 -10.90 -16.08 16.17
CA ASP A 172 -10.27 -17.39 16.05
C ASP A 172 -9.51 -17.78 17.33
N LYS A 173 -9.58 -19.06 17.70
CA LYS A 173 -8.87 -19.65 18.84
C LYS A 173 -8.07 -20.90 18.49
N LYS A 174 -7.92 -21.23 17.21
CA LYS A 174 -7.28 -22.45 16.73
C LYS A 174 -6.04 -22.20 15.89
N ILE A 175 -6.05 -21.15 15.06
CA ILE A 175 -4.93 -20.83 14.17
C ILE A 175 -3.78 -20.28 15.01
N LYS A 176 -2.71 -21.08 15.12
CA LYS A 176 -1.49 -20.74 15.90
C LYS A 176 -0.39 -20.16 15.03
N ALA A 177 -0.33 -20.60 13.76
CA ALA A 177 0.67 -20.14 12.82
C ALA A 177 0.07 -19.91 11.43
N ILE A 178 0.57 -18.90 10.72
CA ILE A 178 0.24 -18.64 9.31
C ILE A 178 1.54 -18.38 8.56
N ARG A 179 1.67 -18.96 7.35
CA ARG A 179 2.75 -18.67 6.41
C ARG A 179 2.27 -18.71 4.96
N PHE A 180 3.06 -18.10 4.08
CA PHE A 180 2.76 -17.96 2.65
C PHE A 180 3.84 -18.67 1.82
N VAL A 181 3.42 -19.43 0.81
CA VAL A 181 4.30 -20.22 -0.06
C VAL A 181 3.95 -19.97 -1.52
N THR A 182 4.94 -19.54 -2.30
CA THR A 182 4.83 -19.33 -3.74
C THR A 182 5.46 -20.46 -4.51
N ASN A 183 5.20 -20.56 -5.83
CA ASN A 183 5.72 -21.60 -6.71
C ASN A 183 5.37 -23.03 -6.23
N SER A 184 4.24 -23.20 -5.55
CA SER A 184 3.72 -24.48 -5.09
C SER A 184 2.62 -24.99 -6.00
N ALA A 185 2.73 -26.23 -6.45
CA ALA A 185 1.72 -26.91 -7.25
C ALA A 185 0.59 -27.54 -6.41
N GLU A 186 0.67 -27.42 -5.08
CA GLU A 186 -0.38 -27.92 -4.20
C GLU A 186 -1.69 -27.16 -4.46
N THR A 187 -2.80 -27.87 -4.31
CA THR A 187 -4.15 -27.31 -4.44
C THR A 187 -5.00 -27.77 -3.26
N SER A 188 -6.01 -26.99 -2.91
CA SER A 188 -7.02 -27.38 -1.93
C SER A 188 -8.39 -26.87 -2.36
N GLU A 189 -9.43 -27.28 -1.64
CA GLU A 189 -10.80 -26.82 -1.93
C GLU A 189 -11.05 -25.37 -1.50
N MET A 190 -10.23 -24.85 -0.57
CA MET A 190 -10.39 -23.49 -0.05
C MET A 190 -9.56 -22.48 -0.85
N ILE A 191 -10.20 -21.82 -1.82
CA ILE A 191 -9.60 -20.68 -2.55
C ILE A 191 -9.72 -19.43 -1.67
N VAL A 192 -8.59 -18.74 -1.52
CA VAL A 192 -8.48 -17.50 -0.70
C VAL A 192 -8.02 -16.30 -1.50
N SER A 193 -7.83 -16.46 -2.81
CA SER A 193 -7.53 -15.38 -3.74
C SER A 193 -8.79 -14.75 -4.30
N ASP A 194 -8.64 -13.50 -4.78
CA ASP A 194 -9.66 -12.78 -5.53
C ASP A 194 -10.02 -13.53 -6.83
N GLU A 195 -11.29 -13.50 -7.21
CA GLU A 195 -11.81 -14.21 -8.39
C GLU A 195 -11.23 -13.69 -9.72
N THR A 196 -10.69 -12.48 -9.72
CA THR A 196 -10.07 -11.86 -10.91
C THR A 196 -8.63 -12.33 -11.15
N THR A 197 -8.03 -13.05 -10.19
CA THR A 197 -6.65 -13.52 -10.33
C THR A 197 -6.54 -14.72 -11.26
N ALA A 198 -5.53 -14.72 -12.16
CA ALA A 198 -5.35 -15.79 -13.13
C ALA A 198 -4.82 -17.08 -12.50
N VAL A 199 -4.04 -16.97 -11.41
CA VAL A 199 -3.45 -18.10 -10.68
C VAL A 199 -3.96 -18.05 -9.25
N PRO A 200 -4.83 -18.97 -8.82
CA PRO A 200 -5.44 -18.91 -7.50
C PRO A 200 -4.44 -19.19 -6.38
N ALA A 201 -4.73 -18.63 -5.20
CA ALA A 201 -4.14 -19.05 -3.94
C ALA A 201 -5.12 -19.88 -3.13
N TYR A 202 -4.59 -20.85 -2.44
CA TYR A 202 -5.34 -21.81 -1.62
C TYR A 202 -4.90 -21.74 -0.16
N ALA A 203 -5.80 -22.10 0.76
CA ALA A 203 -5.47 -22.30 2.15
C ALA A 203 -5.53 -23.78 2.52
N VAL A 204 -4.53 -24.25 3.25
CA VAL A 204 -4.46 -25.59 3.81
C VAL A 204 -4.37 -25.48 5.33
N TRP A 205 -5.22 -26.23 6.02
CA TRP A 205 -5.30 -26.26 7.49
C TRP A 205 -4.76 -27.56 8.07
N ASN A 206 -3.81 -27.45 8.98
CA ASN A 206 -3.35 -28.57 9.78
C ASN A 206 -3.88 -28.45 11.21
N ALA A 207 -4.88 -29.27 11.55
CA ALA A 207 -5.55 -29.24 12.87
C ALA A 207 -4.67 -29.75 14.01
N GLU A 208 -3.66 -30.58 13.74
CA GLU A 208 -2.77 -31.11 14.78
C GLU A 208 -1.77 -30.06 15.25
N THR A 209 -1.20 -29.29 14.30
CA THR A 209 -0.22 -28.24 14.61
C THR A 209 -0.87 -26.88 14.87
N GLY A 210 -2.08 -26.65 14.34
CA GLY A 210 -2.70 -25.32 14.33
C GLY A 210 -2.09 -24.39 13.28
N GLU A 211 -1.48 -24.95 12.22
CA GLU A 211 -0.85 -24.18 11.14
C GLU A 211 -1.79 -24.00 9.95
N MET A 212 -1.84 -22.78 9.44
CA MET A 212 -2.50 -22.41 8.20
C MET A 212 -1.45 -22.05 7.15
N VAL A 213 -1.42 -22.76 6.04
CA VAL A 213 -0.52 -22.48 4.92
C VAL A 213 -1.31 -21.90 3.76
N ILE A 214 -0.89 -20.73 3.29
CA ILE A 214 -1.42 -20.09 2.10
C ILE A 214 -0.42 -20.35 0.97
N HIS A 215 -0.84 -21.01 -0.10
CA HIS A 215 0.06 -21.36 -1.18
C HIS A 215 -0.55 -21.11 -2.57
N THR A 216 0.32 -20.90 -3.56
CA THR A 216 -0.04 -20.66 -4.96
C THR A 216 1.05 -21.15 -5.89
N ALA A 217 0.67 -21.52 -7.13
CA ALA A 217 1.63 -21.77 -8.20
C ALA A 217 2.22 -20.46 -8.80
N ALA A 218 1.69 -19.30 -8.43
CA ALA A 218 2.22 -18.01 -8.87
C ALA A 218 3.59 -17.69 -8.24
N ASP A 219 4.34 -16.78 -8.88
CA ASP A 219 5.63 -16.28 -8.37
C ASP A 219 5.46 -15.40 -7.12
N LYS A 220 4.28 -14.80 -6.92
CA LYS A 220 3.97 -13.89 -5.83
C LYS A 220 2.56 -14.10 -5.29
N ILE A 221 2.40 -13.95 -3.98
CA ILE A 221 1.11 -13.72 -3.33
C ILE A 221 1.01 -12.23 -3.01
N MET A 222 0.02 -11.56 -3.60
CA MET A 222 -0.23 -10.14 -3.39
C MET A 222 -1.35 -9.94 -2.39
N ALA A 223 -1.16 -9.04 -1.43
CA ALA A 223 -2.25 -8.56 -0.61
C ALA A 223 -3.26 -7.76 -1.47
N HIS A 224 -4.53 -7.81 -1.13
CA HIS A 224 -5.55 -6.98 -1.76
C HIS A 224 -5.31 -5.49 -1.45
N THR A 225 -5.76 -4.59 -2.31
CA THR A 225 -5.70 -3.14 -2.05
C THR A 225 -6.35 -2.77 -0.72
N ASN A 226 -7.51 -3.37 -0.42
CA ASN A 226 -8.11 -3.34 0.91
C ASN A 226 -7.68 -4.57 1.70
N SER A 227 -6.65 -4.40 2.53
CA SER A 227 -6.11 -5.40 3.46
C SER A 227 -6.58 -5.17 4.90
N SER A 228 -7.67 -4.39 5.08
CA SER A 228 -8.25 -4.13 6.38
C SER A 228 -8.65 -5.43 7.10
N GLY A 229 -8.17 -5.58 8.32
CA GLY A 229 -8.51 -6.70 9.20
C GLY A 229 -8.06 -8.09 8.73
N THR A 230 -7.05 -8.19 7.85
CA THR A 230 -6.56 -9.48 7.30
C THR A 230 -6.25 -10.53 8.37
N PHE A 231 -5.64 -10.14 9.47
CA PHE A 231 -5.30 -11.02 10.61
C PHE A 231 -5.99 -10.60 11.90
N LYS A 232 -7.05 -9.80 11.81
CA LYS A 232 -7.81 -9.32 12.97
C LYS A 232 -8.46 -10.48 13.73
N GLU A 233 -8.52 -10.39 15.08
CA GLU A 233 -9.19 -11.35 15.96
C GLU A 233 -8.60 -12.78 15.92
N MET A 234 -7.38 -12.95 15.43
CA MET A 234 -6.68 -14.24 15.47
C MET A 234 -5.99 -14.41 16.83
N ARG A 235 -6.78 -14.72 17.87
CA ARG A 235 -6.37 -14.65 19.26
C ARG A 235 -5.40 -15.74 19.69
N ALA A 236 -5.40 -16.88 18.99
CA ALA A 236 -4.47 -17.98 19.25
C ALA A 236 -3.16 -17.87 18.44
N LEU A 237 -3.07 -16.90 17.55
CA LEU A 237 -1.91 -16.73 16.67
C LEU A 237 -0.67 -16.37 17.47
N THR A 238 0.34 -17.22 17.42
CA THR A 238 1.64 -17.06 18.10
C THR A 238 2.79 -16.89 17.12
N SER A 239 2.57 -17.20 15.83
CA SER A 239 3.57 -17.06 14.78
C SER A 239 2.93 -16.61 13.48
N LEU A 240 3.50 -15.60 12.84
CA LEU A 240 3.05 -15.09 11.55
C LEU A 240 4.26 -14.78 10.66
N ASP A 241 4.46 -15.58 9.63
CA ASP A 241 5.49 -15.36 8.63
C ASP A 241 4.92 -14.63 7.41
N LEU A 242 5.29 -13.35 7.27
CA LEU A 242 4.85 -12.47 6.18
C LEU A 242 5.81 -12.44 4.99
N THR A 243 6.89 -13.23 5.00
CA THR A 243 7.94 -13.16 3.96
C THR A 243 7.45 -13.49 2.55
N GLY A 244 6.42 -14.32 2.43
CA GLY A 244 5.79 -14.70 1.16
C GLY A 244 4.65 -13.77 0.71
N LEU A 245 4.28 -12.74 1.51
CA LEU A 245 3.17 -11.82 1.21
C LEU A 245 3.71 -10.47 0.73
N ASP A 246 3.40 -10.10 -0.50
CA ASP A 246 3.74 -8.79 -1.08
C ASP A 246 2.57 -7.81 -0.87
N THR A 247 2.81 -6.71 -0.16
CA THR A 247 1.79 -5.70 0.17
C THR A 247 1.91 -4.42 -0.65
N GLU A 248 2.69 -4.43 -1.73
CA GLU A 248 2.95 -3.24 -2.52
C GLU A 248 1.70 -2.55 -3.09
N ASN A 249 0.58 -3.27 -3.22
CA ASN A 249 -0.69 -2.73 -3.70
C ASN A 249 -1.65 -2.30 -2.58
N ALA A 250 -1.34 -2.61 -1.33
CA ALA A 250 -2.24 -2.28 -0.22
C ALA A 250 -2.34 -0.76 -0.02
N THR A 251 -3.57 -0.27 0.04
CA THR A 251 -3.89 1.14 0.33
C THR A 251 -4.56 1.30 1.70
N ASP A 252 -5.21 0.26 2.20
CA ASP A 252 -5.89 0.20 3.49
C ASP A 252 -5.36 -1.00 4.29
N MET A 253 -4.71 -0.71 5.42
CA MET A 253 -4.24 -1.69 6.41
C MET A 253 -4.91 -1.49 7.78
N ASN A 254 -6.08 -0.83 7.79
CA ASN A 254 -6.87 -0.59 9.00
C ASN A 254 -7.11 -1.90 9.76
N ASN A 255 -6.82 -1.91 11.07
CA ASN A 255 -7.04 -3.06 11.95
C ASN A 255 -6.37 -4.38 11.51
N MET A 256 -5.32 -4.36 10.68
CA MET A 256 -4.74 -5.56 10.05
C MET A 256 -4.39 -6.66 11.07
N PHE A 257 -3.81 -6.30 12.21
CA PHE A 257 -3.44 -7.22 13.30
C PHE A 257 -4.25 -7.00 14.58
N ARG A 258 -5.31 -6.21 14.52
CA ARG A 258 -6.09 -5.86 15.72
C ARG A 258 -6.61 -7.10 16.46
N ASN A 259 -6.46 -7.10 17.79
CA ASN A 259 -6.90 -8.19 18.68
C ASN A 259 -6.18 -9.53 18.42
N SER A 260 -4.95 -9.50 17.88
CA SER A 260 -4.07 -10.66 17.81
C SER A 260 -3.27 -10.77 19.11
N PHE A 261 -3.97 -11.15 20.18
CA PHE A 261 -3.47 -11.12 21.56
C PHE A 261 -2.30 -12.07 21.79
N GLY A 262 -2.18 -13.15 21.02
CA GLY A 262 -1.21 -14.21 21.24
C GLY A 262 0.20 -13.97 20.66
N LEU A 263 0.39 -12.94 19.84
CA LEU A 263 1.67 -12.67 19.17
C LEU A 263 2.67 -12.02 20.14
N PRO A 264 3.76 -12.72 20.53
CA PRO A 264 4.80 -12.14 21.39
C PRO A 264 5.75 -11.24 20.60
N GLU A 265 5.94 -11.53 19.32
CA GLU A 265 6.77 -10.81 18.35
C GLU A 265 6.09 -10.81 16.98
N LEU A 266 6.36 -9.80 16.17
CA LEU A 266 5.78 -9.65 14.84
C LEU A 266 6.80 -8.94 13.92
N ASP A 267 7.35 -9.69 12.97
CA ASP A 267 8.22 -9.11 11.93
C ASP A 267 7.37 -8.51 10.80
N VAL A 268 7.31 -7.19 10.73
CA VAL A 268 6.64 -6.42 9.70
C VAL A 268 7.60 -5.77 8.69
N SER A 269 8.90 -6.12 8.74
CA SER A 269 9.94 -5.53 7.89
C SER A 269 9.72 -5.74 6.39
N LYS A 270 8.91 -6.75 6.02
CA LYS A 270 8.56 -7.07 4.63
C LYS A 270 7.31 -6.37 4.12
N LEU A 271 6.56 -5.71 4.98
CA LEU A 271 5.38 -4.97 4.56
C LEU A 271 5.80 -3.69 3.79
N ASN A 272 5.35 -3.58 2.57
CA ASN A 272 5.48 -2.35 1.79
C ASN A 272 4.26 -1.47 2.06
N THR A 273 4.47 -0.34 2.72
CA THR A 273 3.42 0.58 3.14
C THR A 273 3.36 1.86 2.30
N ALA A 274 4.16 1.95 1.23
CA ALA A 274 4.31 3.18 0.44
C ALA A 274 3.00 3.68 -0.24
N ASN A 275 1.97 2.84 -0.32
CA ASN A 275 0.67 3.20 -0.87
C ASN A 275 -0.46 3.27 0.18
N VAL A 276 -0.14 3.01 1.44
CA VAL A 276 -1.14 2.95 2.52
C VAL A 276 -1.58 4.35 2.92
N THR A 277 -2.89 4.54 3.01
CA THR A 277 -3.52 5.78 3.47
C THR A 277 -4.17 5.64 4.85
N ASP A 278 -4.59 4.43 5.24
CA ASP A 278 -5.20 4.15 6.54
C ASP A 278 -4.47 3.01 7.28
N MET A 279 -3.88 3.35 8.44
CA MET A 279 -3.25 2.43 9.40
C MET A 279 -4.00 2.40 10.74
N SER A 280 -5.25 2.91 10.79
CA SER A 280 -6.01 3.01 12.02
C SER A 280 -6.12 1.65 12.71
N GLY A 281 -5.76 1.60 13.99
CA GLY A 281 -5.86 0.40 14.83
C GLY A 281 -5.04 -0.80 14.37
N MET A 282 -4.06 -0.64 13.46
CA MET A 282 -3.32 -1.76 12.85
C MET A 282 -2.76 -2.73 13.88
N PHE A 283 -2.21 -2.24 14.99
CA PHE A 283 -1.66 -3.05 16.09
C PHE A 283 -2.49 -2.95 17.38
N SER A 284 -3.71 -2.40 17.31
CA SER A 284 -4.54 -2.21 18.49
C SER A 284 -4.84 -3.54 19.20
N ASN A 285 -4.64 -3.61 20.52
CA ASN A 285 -4.79 -4.79 21.34
C ASN A 285 -3.85 -5.96 20.96
N CYS A 286 -2.64 -5.68 20.50
CA CYS A 286 -1.57 -6.67 20.41
C CYS A 286 -0.89 -6.76 21.80
N GLU A 287 -1.58 -7.40 22.76
CA GLU A 287 -1.26 -7.29 24.18
C GLU A 287 0.04 -7.99 24.58
N GLN A 288 0.43 -9.07 23.88
CA GLN A 288 1.65 -9.82 24.18
C GLN A 288 2.90 -9.27 23.48
N LEU A 289 2.72 -8.30 22.58
CA LEU A 289 3.83 -7.73 21.82
C LEU A 289 4.76 -6.93 22.73
N THR A 290 6.03 -7.32 22.80
CA THR A 290 7.04 -6.68 23.66
C THR A 290 7.92 -5.70 22.89
N GLU A 291 8.17 -5.97 21.61
CA GLU A 291 8.97 -5.15 20.72
C GLU A 291 8.28 -5.04 19.36
N LEU A 292 8.35 -3.86 18.74
CA LEU A 292 7.83 -3.63 17.40
C LEU A 292 8.75 -2.69 16.62
N ASP A 293 9.24 -3.18 15.48
CA ASP A 293 10.03 -2.39 14.55
C ASP A 293 9.23 -2.11 13.28
N VAL A 294 8.84 -0.85 13.10
CA VAL A 294 8.19 -0.32 11.90
C VAL A 294 9.06 0.71 11.16
N SER A 295 10.38 0.68 11.39
CA SER A 295 11.33 1.63 10.80
C SER A 295 11.36 1.59 9.27
N MET A 296 10.93 0.45 8.68
CA MET A 296 10.80 0.28 7.23
C MET A 296 9.49 0.84 6.66
N PHE A 297 8.55 1.29 7.50
CA PHE A 297 7.29 1.84 7.03
C PHE A 297 7.50 3.21 6.37
N ASN A 298 6.97 3.35 5.16
CA ASN A 298 6.80 4.64 4.52
C ASN A 298 5.37 5.12 4.81
N THR A 299 5.26 6.21 5.56
CA THR A 299 3.98 6.77 5.99
C THR A 299 3.63 8.11 5.30
N GLU A 300 4.35 8.47 4.25
CA GLU A 300 4.14 9.74 3.52
C GLU A 300 2.71 9.95 2.99
N LYS A 301 1.96 8.87 2.78
CA LYS A 301 0.57 8.92 2.28
C LYS A 301 -0.47 8.66 3.35
N VAL A 302 -0.05 8.35 4.57
CA VAL A 302 -0.98 7.94 5.64
C VAL A 302 -1.74 9.15 6.16
N GLU A 303 -3.06 9.05 6.15
CA GLU A 303 -3.99 10.09 6.58
C GLU A 303 -4.65 9.75 7.94
N PHE A 304 -4.73 8.45 8.28
CA PHE A 304 -5.37 7.97 9.50
C PHE A 304 -4.47 7.03 10.29
N MET A 305 -4.23 7.34 11.58
CA MET A 305 -3.42 6.57 12.52
C MET A 305 -4.11 6.41 13.90
N ASN A 306 -5.43 6.70 13.98
CA ASN A 306 -6.12 6.57 15.26
C ASN A 306 -6.02 5.13 15.80
N ARG A 307 -5.75 4.99 17.10
CA ARG A 307 -5.63 3.71 17.79
C ARG A 307 -4.51 2.78 17.28
N LEU A 308 -3.51 3.31 16.56
CA LEU A 308 -2.48 2.49 15.89
C LEU A 308 -1.80 1.51 16.85
N PHE A 309 -1.36 1.98 18.04
CA PHE A 309 -0.71 1.19 19.09
C PHE A 309 -1.55 1.09 20.38
N ARG A 310 -2.86 1.33 20.27
CA ARG A 310 -3.74 1.30 21.43
C ARG A 310 -3.71 -0.05 22.11
N ASN A 311 -3.60 -0.06 23.47
CA ASN A 311 -3.61 -1.26 24.30
C ASN A 311 -2.49 -2.26 23.98
N CYS A 312 -1.35 -1.80 23.47
CA CYS A 312 -0.12 -2.60 23.40
C CYS A 312 0.54 -2.60 24.80
N TYR A 313 -0.09 -3.27 25.76
CA TYR A 313 0.19 -3.13 27.19
C TYR A 313 1.61 -3.50 27.59
N ASN A 314 2.20 -4.51 26.94
CA ASN A 314 3.52 -5.06 27.27
C ASN A 314 4.65 -4.50 26.43
N LEU A 315 4.39 -3.52 25.56
CA LEU A 315 5.40 -2.97 24.67
C LEU A 315 6.50 -2.25 25.46
N THR A 316 7.76 -2.67 25.25
CA THR A 316 8.96 -2.10 25.89
C THR A 316 9.82 -1.35 24.88
N SER A 317 9.72 -1.68 23.59
CA SER A 317 10.50 -1.06 22.51
C SER A 317 9.61 -0.85 21.27
N LEU A 318 9.62 0.38 20.76
CA LEU A 318 8.95 0.75 19.51
C LEU A 318 9.93 1.54 18.63
N ASN A 319 10.32 0.96 17.50
CA ASN A 319 11.20 1.63 16.53
C ASN A 319 10.38 2.13 15.34
N LEU A 320 10.23 3.44 15.22
CA LEU A 320 9.54 4.09 14.10
C LEU A 320 10.51 4.48 12.96
N GLY A 321 11.82 4.56 13.25
CA GLY A 321 12.82 4.99 12.26
C GLY A 321 12.68 6.44 11.83
N THR A 322 13.23 6.74 10.65
CA THR A 322 13.25 8.12 10.09
C THR A 322 12.20 8.37 9.02
N SER A 323 11.67 7.32 8.40
CA SER A 323 10.66 7.42 7.33
C SER A 323 9.21 7.43 7.84
N PHE A 324 9.04 7.23 9.15
CA PHE A 324 7.74 7.32 9.80
C PHE A 324 7.40 8.79 10.08
N THR A 325 6.72 9.41 9.14
CA THR A 325 6.25 10.79 9.25
C THR A 325 4.74 10.82 9.52
N MET A 326 4.24 11.96 9.97
CA MET A 326 2.81 12.14 10.23
C MET A 326 2.28 13.41 9.54
N ASP A 327 2.87 13.79 8.40
CA ASP A 327 2.62 15.08 7.75
C ASP A 327 1.19 15.23 7.21
N LEU A 328 0.62 14.14 6.71
CA LEU A 328 -0.75 14.11 6.21
C LEU A 328 -1.76 13.56 7.23
N VAL A 329 -1.28 13.13 8.40
CA VAL A 329 -2.16 12.49 9.38
C VAL A 329 -3.13 13.49 9.97
N SER A 330 -4.41 13.26 9.72
CA SER A 330 -5.53 14.10 10.20
C SER A 330 -6.16 13.56 11.49
N ASN A 331 -6.00 12.25 11.78
CA ASN A 331 -6.59 11.62 12.96
C ASN A 331 -5.57 10.74 13.69
N THR A 332 -5.27 11.12 14.93
CA THR A 332 -4.38 10.42 15.87
C THR A 332 -5.10 10.01 17.16
N ASP A 333 -6.44 10.01 17.19
CA ASP A 333 -7.21 9.74 18.40
C ASP A 333 -6.84 8.39 19.02
N GLU A 334 -6.50 8.42 20.32
CA GLU A 334 -6.12 7.23 21.07
C GLU A 334 -4.94 6.43 20.46
N MET A 335 -4.11 7.05 19.61
CA MET A 335 -3.04 6.35 18.89
C MET A 335 -2.16 5.50 19.80
N CYS A 336 -1.80 6.00 20.96
CA CYS A 336 -0.95 5.34 21.95
C CYS A 336 -1.67 5.11 23.29
N CYS A 337 -3.01 5.16 23.32
CA CYS A 337 -3.76 4.96 24.56
C CYS A 337 -3.41 3.61 25.20
N ASP A 338 -3.04 3.62 26.50
CA ASP A 338 -2.65 2.44 27.28
C ASP A 338 -1.47 1.63 26.69
N MET A 339 -0.67 2.22 25.80
CA MET A 339 0.59 1.66 25.34
C MET A 339 1.56 1.53 26.54
N ALA A 340 2.21 0.37 26.67
CA ALA A 340 3.18 0.06 27.73
C ALA A 340 2.65 0.15 29.17
N SER A 341 1.34 0.13 29.38
CA SER A 341 0.77 0.35 30.73
C SER A 341 1.04 -0.81 31.71
N VAL A 342 1.35 -2.01 31.20
CA VAL A 342 1.73 -3.17 32.01
C VAL A 342 3.24 -3.29 32.13
N SER A 343 4.00 -3.06 31.06
CA SER A 343 5.47 -3.07 31.09
C SER A 343 6.02 -1.93 31.96
N GLY A 344 5.26 -0.84 32.09
CA GLY A 344 5.64 0.34 32.90
C GLY A 344 6.72 1.22 32.25
N ALA A 345 7.36 0.77 31.17
CA ALA A 345 8.37 1.55 30.44
C ALA A 345 8.45 1.09 28.98
N CYS A 346 8.48 2.05 28.06
CA CYS A 346 8.71 1.81 26.62
C CYS A 346 9.68 2.86 26.06
N THR A 347 10.65 2.40 25.28
CA THR A 347 11.53 3.27 24.52
C THR A 347 11.02 3.40 23.10
N VAL A 348 10.76 4.62 22.66
CA VAL A 348 10.29 4.94 21.29
C VAL A 348 11.42 5.60 20.52
N SER A 349 11.88 4.98 19.45
CA SER A 349 12.87 5.56 18.52
C SER A 349 12.15 6.24 17.36
N CYS A 350 12.26 7.57 17.29
CA CYS A 350 11.64 8.37 16.22
C CYS A 350 12.29 9.75 16.05
N ILE A 351 11.96 10.42 14.94
CA ILE A 351 12.34 11.83 14.73
C ILE A 351 11.53 12.77 15.65
N GLU A 352 12.07 13.97 15.90
CA GLU A 352 11.47 14.93 16.84
C GLU A 352 10.04 15.35 16.44
N GLU A 353 9.79 15.53 15.17
CA GLU A 353 8.48 15.91 14.67
C GLU A 353 7.42 14.84 14.97
N THR A 354 7.76 13.56 14.75
CA THR A 354 6.88 12.43 15.09
C THR A 354 6.63 12.33 16.58
N GLU A 355 7.67 12.53 17.43
CA GLU A 355 7.54 12.57 18.88
C GLU A 355 6.52 13.65 19.32
N ASN A 356 6.64 14.86 18.76
CA ASN A 356 5.73 15.96 19.10
C ASN A 356 4.27 15.65 18.71
N LYS A 357 4.05 15.08 17.54
CA LYS A 357 2.71 14.67 17.07
C LYS A 357 2.13 13.53 17.91
N MET A 358 2.94 12.55 18.30
CA MET A 358 2.51 11.45 19.19
C MET A 358 2.10 12.00 20.57
N LYS A 359 2.91 12.87 21.18
CA LYS A 359 2.59 13.48 22.47
C LYS A 359 1.33 14.34 22.44
N ALA A 360 1.01 14.93 21.30
CA ALA A 360 -0.22 15.70 21.10
C ALA A 360 -1.46 14.84 20.86
N SER A 361 -1.31 13.53 20.65
CA SER A 361 -2.45 12.64 20.44
C SER A 361 -3.30 12.51 21.69
N ASN A 362 -4.62 12.31 21.49
CA ASN A 362 -5.55 12.14 22.60
C ASN A 362 -5.20 10.88 23.41
N LYS A 363 -5.21 11.00 24.75
CA LYS A 363 -4.87 9.94 25.70
C LYS A 363 -3.47 9.34 25.55
N PHE A 364 -2.49 10.15 25.13
CA PHE A 364 -1.08 9.73 25.17
C PHE A 364 -0.68 9.39 26.63
N PRO A 365 0.08 8.29 26.88
CA PRO A 365 0.53 7.93 28.22
C PRO A 365 1.33 9.08 28.89
N THR A 366 1.02 9.40 30.12
CA THR A 366 1.65 10.52 30.86
C THR A 366 2.97 10.14 31.52
N SER A 367 3.30 8.85 31.57
CA SER A 367 4.53 8.30 32.17
C SER A 367 4.95 7.00 31.47
N GLY A 368 6.19 6.58 31.71
CA GLY A 368 6.70 5.32 31.20
C GLY A 368 7.18 5.34 29.74
N ILE A 369 7.02 6.42 29.00
CA ILE A 369 7.49 6.52 27.62
C ILE A 369 8.73 7.41 27.55
N SER A 370 9.83 6.85 27.01
CA SER A 370 11.06 7.58 26.71
C SER A 370 11.28 7.64 25.20
N PHE A 371 11.80 8.76 24.70
CA PHE A 371 12.10 8.94 23.29
C PHE A 371 13.60 9.00 23.04
N VAL A 372 14.03 8.33 21.98
CA VAL A 372 15.42 8.36 21.50
C VAL A 372 15.43 8.67 20.01
N ARG A 373 16.54 9.20 19.50
CA ARG A 373 16.68 9.45 18.07
C ARG A 373 17.14 8.20 17.34
N PRO A 374 16.62 7.89 16.15
CA PRO A 374 17.12 6.81 15.32
C PRO A 374 18.61 7.01 14.99
N GLN A 375 19.36 5.94 14.95
CA GLN A 375 20.78 5.95 14.55
C GLN A 375 20.93 6.03 13.03
#